data_b549d33734b017c2ab89b0336f344bb9
#
_entry.id   b549d33734b017c2ab89b0336f344bb9
#
_cell.length_a   1.000
_cell.length_b   1.000
_cell.length_c   1.000
_cell.angle_alpha   90.00
_cell.angle_beta   90.00
_cell.angle_gamma   90.00
#
_symmetry.space_group_name_H-M   'P 1'
#
loop_
_entity.id
_entity.type
_entity.pdbx_description
1 polymer ?
#
loop_
_entity_poly.entity_id
_entity_poly.type
_entity_poly.pdbx_seq_one_letter_code
_entity_poly.pdbx_strand_id
1 'polypeptide(L)'
;MQDKRKYSDRREYLIEAVRKRRKKIREMAVEYKGGGCSICGYNKCSEALEFHHLDSLAKDFGISNKGYTRGWKRVKKELDKCEMLCANCHREVHANKQLLRETVVEKPGELRETLNGN
;
A
#
# COMPACT_ATOMS: atom_id res chain seq x y z
N MET A 1 29.45 -19.04 -26.87
CA MET A 1 28.20 -19.12 -27.62
C MET A 1 27.50 -17.77 -27.57
N GLN A 2 27.17 -17.20 -28.72
CA GLN A 2 26.52 -15.92 -28.77
C GLN A 2 25.04 -16.04 -28.40
N ASP A 3 24.58 -15.06 -27.66
CA ASP A 3 23.15 -14.95 -27.36
C ASP A 3 22.43 -14.51 -28.65
N LYS A 4 21.59 -15.40 -29.19
CA LYS A 4 20.86 -15.14 -30.43
C LYS A 4 19.59 -14.35 -30.24
N ARG A 5 19.25 -13.99 -29.01
CA ARG A 5 18.04 -13.21 -28.76
C ARG A 5 18.24 -11.78 -29.21
N LYS A 6 17.21 -11.24 -29.84
CA LYS A 6 17.20 -9.83 -30.24
C LYS A 6 17.08 -8.96 -29.00
N TYR A 7 17.46 -7.70 -29.12
CA TYR A 7 17.34 -6.72 -28.06
C TYR A 7 15.90 -6.65 -27.52
N SER A 8 14.91 -6.68 -28.42
CA SER A 8 13.51 -6.66 -28.03
C SER A 8 13.13 -7.86 -27.15
N ASP A 9 13.63 -9.05 -27.47
CA ASP A 9 13.33 -10.26 -26.71
C ASP A 9 13.94 -10.18 -25.31
N ARG A 10 15.15 -9.67 -25.20
CA ARG A 10 15.83 -9.46 -23.93
C ARG A 10 15.09 -8.46 -23.07
N ARG A 11 14.62 -7.38 -23.70
CA ARG A 11 13.85 -6.34 -23.02
C ARG A 11 12.55 -6.93 -22.45
N GLU A 12 11.84 -7.71 -23.24
CA GLU A 12 10.60 -8.36 -22.80
C GLU A 12 10.85 -9.32 -21.64
N TYR A 13 11.92 -10.06 -21.70
CA TYR A 13 12.32 -10.97 -20.63
C TYR A 13 12.54 -10.18 -19.32
N LEU A 14 13.25 -9.07 -19.39
CA LEU A 14 13.53 -8.24 -18.21
C LEU A 14 12.27 -7.62 -17.65
N ILE A 15 11.36 -7.15 -18.51
CA ILE A 15 10.07 -6.59 -18.10
C ILE A 15 9.25 -7.64 -17.36
N GLU A 16 9.21 -8.84 -17.91
CA GLU A 16 8.46 -9.93 -17.31
C GLU A 16 9.05 -10.36 -15.96
N ALA A 17 10.38 -10.38 -15.86
CA ALA A 17 11.06 -10.70 -14.60
C ALA A 17 10.72 -9.69 -13.51
N VAL A 18 10.70 -8.40 -13.86
CA VAL A 18 10.33 -7.33 -12.92
C VAL A 18 8.87 -7.48 -12.51
N ARG A 19 7.99 -7.76 -13.46
CA ARG A 19 6.56 -7.95 -13.20
C ARG A 19 6.32 -9.10 -12.21
N LYS A 20 6.97 -10.22 -12.42
CA LYS A 20 6.87 -11.38 -11.52
C LYS A 20 7.37 -11.05 -10.13
N ARG A 21 8.47 -10.33 -10.03
CA ARG A 21 9.04 -9.93 -8.75
C ARG A 21 8.08 -9.00 -8.00
N ARG A 22 7.52 -8.01 -8.69
CA ARG A 22 6.55 -7.08 -8.10
C ARG A 22 5.32 -7.82 -7.59
N LYS A 23 4.82 -8.75 -8.37
CA LYS A 23 3.66 -9.56 -7.99
C LYS A 23 3.96 -10.36 -6.73
N LYS A 24 5.11 -11.01 -6.69
CA LYS A 24 5.54 -11.81 -5.54
C LYS A 24 5.67 -10.95 -4.28
N ILE A 25 6.32 -9.82 -4.38
CA ILE A 25 6.51 -8.91 -3.23
C ILE A 25 5.15 -8.39 -2.75
N ARG A 26 4.26 -8.04 -3.69
CA ARG A 26 2.92 -7.60 -3.34
C ARG A 26 2.14 -8.69 -2.60
N GLU A 27 2.20 -9.92 -3.06
CA GLU A 27 1.54 -11.05 -2.38
C GLU A 27 2.09 -11.24 -0.97
N MET A 28 3.40 -11.16 -0.81
CA MET A 28 4.04 -11.22 0.49
C MET A 28 3.60 -10.06 1.39
N ALA A 29 3.49 -8.86 0.84
CA ALA A 29 3.07 -7.67 1.57
C ALA A 29 1.63 -7.81 2.06
N VAL A 30 0.72 -8.27 1.21
CA VAL A 30 -0.67 -8.47 1.57
C VAL A 30 -0.78 -9.51 2.69
N GLU A 31 -0.06 -10.63 2.56
CA GLU A 31 -0.04 -11.67 3.58
C GLU A 31 0.54 -11.14 4.90
N TYR A 32 1.61 -10.38 4.83
CA TYR A 32 2.26 -9.80 6.01
C TYR A 32 1.32 -8.89 6.79
N LYS A 33 0.45 -8.17 6.11
CA LYS A 33 -0.49 -7.24 6.73
C LYS A 33 -1.84 -7.89 7.07
N GLY A 34 -1.96 -9.21 6.95
CA GLY A 34 -3.12 -9.94 7.40
C GLY A 34 -4.10 -10.38 6.33
N GLY A 35 -3.85 -10.08 5.07
CA GLY A 35 -4.63 -10.59 3.95
C GLY A 35 -5.95 -9.90 3.66
N GLY A 36 -6.33 -8.88 4.42
CA GLY A 36 -7.60 -8.18 4.21
C GLY A 36 -7.61 -6.77 4.75
N CYS A 37 -8.64 -6.03 4.41
CA CYS A 37 -8.82 -4.67 4.91
C CYS A 37 -8.95 -4.67 6.44
N SER A 38 -8.19 -3.82 7.11
CA SER A 38 -8.21 -3.76 8.58
C SER A 38 -9.50 -3.15 9.13
N ILE A 39 -10.24 -2.43 8.30
CA ILE A 39 -11.49 -1.78 8.73
C ILE A 39 -12.70 -2.67 8.46
N CYS A 40 -12.89 -3.09 7.19
CA CYS A 40 -14.10 -3.84 6.81
C CYS A 40 -13.87 -5.33 6.56
N GLY A 41 -12.61 -5.78 6.56
CA GLY A 41 -12.31 -7.20 6.36
C GLY A 41 -12.33 -7.67 4.91
N TYR A 42 -12.53 -6.75 3.96
CA TYR A 42 -12.58 -7.13 2.54
C TYR A 42 -11.30 -7.87 2.14
N ASN A 43 -11.44 -9.04 1.52
CA ASN A 43 -10.29 -9.87 1.12
C ASN A 43 -10.52 -10.64 -0.18
N LYS A 44 -11.50 -10.22 -1.00
CA LYS A 44 -11.86 -10.96 -2.21
C LYS A 44 -10.86 -10.78 -3.35
N CYS A 45 -10.31 -9.57 -3.50
CA CYS A 45 -9.39 -9.24 -4.56
C CYS A 45 -8.19 -8.49 -3.98
N SER A 46 -7.01 -9.09 -4.05
CA SER A 46 -5.81 -8.46 -3.49
C SER A 46 -5.44 -7.17 -4.21
N GLU A 47 -5.85 -7.03 -5.48
CA GLU A 47 -5.62 -5.82 -6.25
C GLU A 47 -6.38 -4.62 -5.67
N ALA A 48 -7.46 -4.87 -4.94
CA ALA A 48 -8.25 -3.82 -4.32
C ALA A 48 -7.73 -3.43 -2.92
N LEU A 49 -6.66 -4.06 -2.46
CA LEU A 49 -6.06 -3.75 -1.17
C LEU A 49 -4.90 -2.78 -1.37
N GLU A 50 -4.86 -1.76 -0.52
CA GLU A 50 -3.87 -0.68 -0.61
C GLU A 50 -3.21 -0.47 0.74
N PHE A 51 -2.01 0.10 0.73
CA PHE A 51 -1.27 0.37 1.95
C PHE A 51 -1.32 1.85 2.26
N HIS A 52 -1.91 2.18 3.39
CA HIS A 52 -2.07 3.55 3.85
C HIS A 52 -1.05 3.86 4.93
N HIS A 53 -0.17 4.84 4.69
CA HIS A 53 0.79 5.28 5.70
C HIS A 53 0.06 6.02 6.81
N LEU A 54 0.28 5.57 8.04
CA LEU A 54 -0.37 6.18 9.21
C LEU A 54 0.14 7.59 9.45
N ASP A 55 1.42 7.82 9.16
CA ASP A 55 2.04 9.13 9.24
C ASP A 55 2.79 9.41 7.94
N SER A 56 2.28 10.32 7.14
CA SER A 56 2.88 10.65 5.85
C SER A 56 4.29 11.24 5.99
N LEU A 57 4.60 11.85 7.13
CA LEU A 57 5.93 12.40 7.39
C LEU A 57 6.97 11.31 7.64
N ALA A 58 6.54 10.14 8.11
CA ALA A 58 7.42 9.00 8.35
C ALA A 58 7.65 8.15 7.11
N LYS A 59 6.96 8.48 6.01
CA LYS A 59 7.03 7.73 4.77
C LYS A 59 8.40 7.86 4.13
N ASP A 60 9.06 6.71 3.90
CA ASP A 60 10.35 6.67 3.21
C ASP A 60 10.15 6.55 1.69
N PHE A 61 9.19 5.72 1.27
CA PHE A 61 8.84 5.57 -0.14
C PHE A 61 7.41 5.05 -0.28
N GLY A 62 6.82 5.26 -1.46
CA GLY A 62 5.50 4.72 -1.77
C GLY A 62 5.59 3.24 -2.14
N ILE A 63 4.90 2.38 -1.41
CA ILE A 63 4.96 0.94 -1.64
C ILE A 63 4.41 0.58 -3.02
N SER A 64 3.28 1.18 -3.40
CA SER A 64 2.64 0.88 -4.68
C SER A 64 3.48 1.29 -5.89
N ASN A 65 4.23 2.39 -5.77
CA ASN A 65 4.99 2.92 -6.90
C ASN A 65 6.38 2.33 -7.01
N LYS A 66 7.12 2.30 -5.93
CA LYS A 66 8.54 1.92 -5.95
C LYS A 66 8.88 0.77 -5.02
N GLY A 67 7.99 0.47 -4.08
CA GLY A 67 8.26 -0.49 -3.03
C GLY A 67 8.55 -1.90 -3.54
N TYR A 68 7.82 -2.33 -4.54
CA TYR A 68 7.91 -3.72 -5.02
C TYR A 68 9.18 -4.04 -5.79
N THR A 69 10.00 -3.03 -6.08
CA THR A 69 11.32 -3.23 -6.69
C THR A 69 12.43 -3.24 -5.66
N ARG A 70 12.12 -2.95 -4.41
CA ARG A 70 13.09 -2.95 -3.32
C ARG A 70 13.17 -4.31 -2.65
N GLY A 71 14.23 -4.54 -1.86
CA GLY A 71 14.38 -5.79 -1.12
C GLY A 71 13.26 -5.96 -0.10
N TRP A 72 12.86 -7.20 0.15
CA TRP A 72 11.76 -7.51 1.07
C TRP A 72 11.96 -6.90 2.46
N LYS A 73 13.17 -6.92 2.95
CA LYS A 73 13.49 -6.36 4.28
C LYS A 73 13.11 -4.89 4.39
N ARG A 74 13.38 -4.11 3.33
CA ARG A 74 13.03 -2.68 3.29
C ARG A 74 11.54 -2.49 3.13
N VAL A 75 10.90 -3.29 2.28
CA VAL A 75 9.45 -3.25 2.08
C VAL A 75 8.74 -3.55 3.39
N LYS A 76 9.17 -4.59 4.09
CA LYS A 76 8.59 -5.00 5.37
C LYS A 76 8.67 -3.87 6.41
N LYS A 77 9.83 -3.21 6.47
CA LYS A 77 10.02 -2.08 7.38
C LYS A 77 9.06 -0.94 7.07
N GLU A 78 8.86 -0.68 5.78
CA GLU A 78 7.93 0.36 5.37
C GLU A 78 6.47 -0.05 5.64
N LEU A 79 6.14 -1.34 5.45
CA LEU A 79 4.80 -1.86 5.75
C LEU A 79 4.44 -1.71 7.23
N ASP A 80 5.42 -1.76 8.12
CA ASP A 80 5.17 -1.56 9.55
C ASP A 80 4.64 -0.16 9.85
N LYS A 81 4.84 0.79 8.94
CA LYS A 81 4.31 2.15 9.06
C LYS A 81 2.93 2.30 8.43
N CYS A 82 2.39 1.23 7.87
CA CYS A 82 1.16 1.27 7.09
C CYS A 82 0.06 0.42 7.69
N GLU A 83 -1.17 0.74 7.29
CA GLU A 83 -2.35 -0.06 7.52
C GLU A 83 -2.88 -0.50 6.17
N MET A 84 -3.31 -1.76 6.06
CA MET A 84 -3.86 -2.25 4.81
C MET A 84 -5.36 -1.99 4.76
N LEU A 85 -5.80 -1.28 3.73
CA LEU A 85 -7.18 -0.88 3.54
C LEU A 85 -7.62 -1.26 2.13
N CYS A 86 -8.90 -1.60 1.98
CA CYS A 86 -9.44 -1.71 0.62
C CYS A 86 -9.58 -0.30 0.03
N ALA A 87 -9.69 -0.23 -1.29
CA ALA A 87 -9.76 1.05 -2.00
C ALA A 87 -10.86 1.96 -1.43
N ASN A 88 -12.00 1.38 -1.10
CA ASN A 88 -13.14 2.12 -0.56
C ASN A 88 -12.83 2.70 0.82
N CYS A 89 -12.36 1.88 1.74
CA CYS A 89 -12.00 2.33 3.09
C CYS A 89 -10.85 3.33 3.06
N HIS A 90 -9.90 3.14 2.16
CA HIS A 90 -8.78 4.07 1.99
C HIS A 90 -9.27 5.47 1.62
N ARG A 91 -10.22 5.54 0.69
CA ARG A 91 -10.83 6.82 0.30
C ARG A 91 -11.60 7.45 1.44
N GLU A 92 -12.34 6.63 2.19
CA GLU A 92 -13.10 7.12 3.34
C GLU A 92 -12.20 7.69 4.43
N VAL A 93 -11.08 7.02 4.70
CA VAL A 93 -10.10 7.50 5.68
C VAL A 93 -9.54 8.87 5.25
N HIS A 94 -9.20 9.03 3.97
CA HIS A 94 -8.71 10.31 3.47
C HIS A 94 -9.78 11.41 3.53
N ALA A 95 -11.00 11.08 3.17
CA ALA A 95 -12.11 12.03 3.23
C ALA A 95 -12.37 12.47 4.67
N ASN A 96 -12.34 11.54 5.63
CA ASN A 96 -12.54 11.85 7.03
C ASN A 96 -11.41 12.69 7.61
N LYS A 97 -10.18 12.47 7.20
CA LYS A 97 -9.05 13.30 7.60
C LYS A 97 -9.21 14.74 7.12
N GLN A 98 -9.67 14.89 5.88
CA GLN A 98 -9.95 16.19 5.32
C GLN A 98 -11.04 16.90 6.13
N LEU A 99 -12.12 16.21 6.40
CA LEU A 99 -13.22 16.72 7.19
C LEU A 99 -12.77 17.11 8.59
N LEU A 100 -11.93 16.31 9.22
CA LEU A 100 -11.36 16.60 10.52
C LEU A 100 -10.54 17.88 10.50
N ARG A 101 -9.74 18.10 9.45
CA ARG A 101 -8.94 19.32 9.33
C ARG A 101 -9.79 20.55 9.29
N GLU A 102 -10.96 20.46 8.66
CA GLU A 102 -11.87 21.59 8.54
C GLU A 102 -12.57 21.89 9.85
N THR A 103 -12.85 20.88 10.67
CA THR A 103 -13.64 21.03 11.89
C THR A 103 -12.84 20.97 13.17
N VAL A 104 -11.64 20.41 13.13
CA VAL A 104 -10.78 20.17 14.29
C VAL A 104 -10.41 21.46 15.04
N VAL A 105 -10.37 22.57 14.32
CA VAL A 105 -10.06 23.88 14.91
C VAL A 105 -11.06 24.21 16.03
N GLU A 106 -12.29 23.70 15.93
CA GLU A 106 -13.33 23.99 16.89
C GLU A 106 -13.32 23.02 18.09
N LYS A 107 -13.34 21.71 17.81
CA LYS A 107 -13.44 20.68 18.86
C LYS A 107 -12.65 19.43 18.53
N PRO A 108 -11.33 19.49 18.52
CA PRO A 108 -10.52 18.36 18.03
C PRO A 108 -10.67 17.07 18.84
N GLY A 109 -10.81 17.17 20.17
CA GLY A 109 -10.93 15.98 21.00
C GLY A 109 -12.20 15.18 20.77
N GLU A 110 -13.32 15.86 20.73
CA GLU A 110 -14.62 15.23 20.52
C GLU A 110 -14.73 14.60 19.15
N LEU A 111 -14.28 15.31 18.11
CA LEU A 111 -14.32 14.81 16.75
C LEU A 111 -13.45 13.57 16.58
N ARG A 112 -12.29 13.55 17.23
CA ARG A 112 -11.40 12.39 17.17
C ARG A 112 -12.04 11.16 17.79
N GLU A 113 -12.67 11.31 18.93
CA GLU A 113 -13.36 10.22 19.60
C GLU A 113 -14.53 9.70 18.77
N THR A 114 -15.31 10.60 18.19
CA THR A 114 -16.44 10.25 17.33
C THR A 114 -16.00 9.40 16.15
N LEU A 115 -14.93 9.82 15.46
CA LEU A 115 -14.43 9.10 14.31
C LEU A 115 -13.79 7.77 14.66
N ASN A 116 -13.12 7.70 15.81
CA ASN A 116 -12.49 6.46 16.26
C ASN A 116 -13.50 5.45 16.77
N GLY A 117 -14.68 5.91 17.14
CA GLY A 117 -15.76 5.04 17.57
C GLY A 117 -16.45 4.29 16.44
N ASN A 118 -16.11 4.62 15.22
CA ASN A 118 -16.63 3.93 14.05
C ASN A 118 -15.68 2.80 13.63
#